data_8693deba319a0c81e256d43754bef34e
#
_entry.id   8693deba319a0c81e256d43754bef34e
#
_cell.length_a   1.000
_cell.length_b   1.000
_cell.length_c   1.000
_cell.angle_alpha   90.00
_cell.angle_beta   90.00
_cell.angle_gamma   90.00
#
_symmetry.space_group_name_H-M   'P 1'
#
loop_
_entity.id
_entity.type
_entity.pdbx_description
1 polymer ?
#
loop_
_entity_poly.entity_id
_entity_poly.type
_entity_poly.pdbx_seq_one_letter_code
_entity_poly.pdbx_strand_id
1 'polypeptide(L)'
;MRSVLLLACLLVLAGFRAPPAVAQQQGVQRCTTMSGETVYTDKRCEDVGAMDRLPSTTSTNPTGALYRGGCSRTLSDLVMQVSSAIQARDVNRLAGVYHWTGTSDAGALRVLDRLDVVVQRPLVDIVPIRPAPAPVLDAEGAVVDANQDGYYPQTTTQRQRPVGLRVVQTLKNSATPADTTFGLRRAYNCFWITL
;
A
#
# COMPACT_ATOMS: atom_id res chain seq x y z
N MET A 1 -48.92 10.06 46.16
CA MET A 1 -48.08 8.87 46.34
C MET A 1 -47.60 8.23 45.02
N ARG A 2 -48.38 8.18 43.94
CA ARG A 2 -47.95 7.63 42.62
C ARG A 2 -46.83 8.41 41.94
N SER A 3 -46.81 9.72 42.05
CA SER A 3 -45.77 10.57 41.40
C SER A 3 -44.37 10.48 42.04
N VAL A 4 -44.32 10.21 43.35
CA VAL A 4 -43.03 10.04 44.07
C VAL A 4 -42.37 8.71 43.72
N LEU A 5 -43.17 7.67 43.50
CA LEU A 5 -42.68 6.34 43.11
C LEU A 5 -42.07 6.36 41.68
N LEU A 6 -42.66 7.10 40.76
CA LEU A 6 -42.13 7.25 39.41
C LEU A 6 -40.80 8.00 39.37
N LEU A 7 -40.63 9.03 40.21
CA LEU A 7 -39.37 9.80 40.28
C LEU A 7 -38.25 8.94 40.91
N ALA A 8 -38.54 8.07 41.88
CA ALA A 8 -37.56 7.17 42.48
C ALA A 8 -37.05 6.10 41.48
N CYS A 9 -37.93 5.54 40.63
CA CYS A 9 -37.54 4.60 39.58
C CYS A 9 -36.66 5.22 38.50
N LEU A 10 -36.91 6.51 38.14
CA LEU A 10 -36.09 7.22 37.14
C LEU A 10 -34.67 7.51 37.64
N LEU A 11 -34.52 7.75 38.95
CA LEU A 11 -33.19 8.00 39.53
C LEU A 11 -32.35 6.72 39.69
N VAL A 12 -32.95 5.57 39.87
CA VAL A 12 -32.24 4.27 39.95
C VAL A 12 -31.72 3.84 38.53
N LEU A 13 -32.45 4.13 37.47
CA LEU A 13 -32.05 3.82 36.11
C LEU A 13 -30.88 4.71 35.57
N ALA A 14 -30.69 5.89 36.15
CA ALA A 14 -29.59 6.79 35.74
C ALA A 14 -28.22 6.43 36.34
N GLY A 15 -28.17 5.52 37.33
CA GLY A 15 -26.94 5.16 38.08
C GLY A 15 -26.05 4.07 37.44
N PHE A 16 -26.57 3.28 36.49
CA PHE A 16 -25.80 2.21 35.87
C PHE A 16 -25.14 2.66 34.55
N ARG A 17 -24.20 3.58 34.65
CA ARG A 17 -23.22 3.76 33.54
C ARG A 17 -22.12 2.72 33.75
N ALA A 18 -22.23 1.59 33.04
CA ALA A 18 -21.12 0.66 32.90
C ALA A 18 -19.94 1.39 32.28
N PRO A 19 -18.73 1.31 32.87
CA PRO A 19 -17.53 1.87 32.20
C PRO A 19 -17.32 1.15 30.86
N PRO A 20 -16.89 1.86 29.82
CA PRO A 20 -16.57 1.21 28.55
C PRO A 20 -15.52 0.12 28.83
N ALA A 21 -15.84 -1.12 28.50
CA ALA A 21 -14.88 -2.20 28.51
C ALA A 21 -13.81 -1.87 27.44
N VAL A 22 -12.66 -1.37 27.89
CA VAL A 22 -11.49 -1.24 27.06
C VAL A 22 -11.05 -2.67 26.75
N ALA A 23 -11.36 -3.13 25.55
CA ALA A 23 -10.82 -4.38 25.03
C ALA A 23 -9.29 -4.20 24.97
N GLN A 24 -8.59 -4.78 25.91
CA GLN A 24 -7.15 -4.88 25.89
C GLN A 24 -6.80 -5.77 24.70
N GLN A 25 -6.36 -5.17 23.60
CA GLN A 25 -5.71 -5.89 22.52
C GLN A 25 -4.40 -6.44 23.10
N GLN A 26 -4.46 -7.68 23.58
CA GLN A 26 -3.27 -8.44 23.91
C GLN A 26 -2.58 -8.79 22.60
N GLY A 27 -1.71 -7.89 22.12
CA GLY A 27 -0.86 -8.13 20.98
C GLY A 27 0.25 -9.12 21.37
N VAL A 28 0.46 -10.16 20.56
CA VAL A 28 1.60 -11.05 20.71
C VAL A 28 2.89 -10.23 20.59
N GLN A 29 3.72 -10.25 21.62
CA GLN A 29 5.00 -9.56 21.68
C GLN A 29 6.13 -10.51 21.27
N ARG A 30 7.14 -9.97 20.60
CA ARG A 30 8.34 -10.70 20.22
C ARG A 30 9.48 -10.34 21.15
N CYS A 31 9.89 -11.29 21.96
CA CYS A 31 10.94 -11.16 22.96
C CYS A 31 12.22 -11.88 22.51
N THR A 32 13.38 -11.47 23.03
CA THR A 32 14.64 -12.17 22.82
C THR A 32 15.18 -12.62 24.17
N THR A 33 15.46 -13.92 24.32
CA THR A 33 16.08 -14.49 25.52
C THR A 33 17.55 -14.06 25.64
N MET A 34 18.15 -14.22 26.81
CA MET A 34 19.57 -13.95 27.00
C MET A 34 20.48 -14.85 26.15
N SER A 35 19.97 -16.00 25.70
CA SER A 35 20.65 -16.89 24.75
C SER A 35 20.51 -16.47 23.28
N GLY A 36 19.78 -15.38 22.99
CA GLY A 36 19.55 -14.86 21.63
C GLY A 36 18.39 -15.54 20.88
N GLU A 37 17.65 -16.45 21.54
CA GLU A 37 16.50 -17.10 20.96
C GLU A 37 15.27 -16.17 20.92
N THR A 38 14.48 -16.24 19.87
CA THR A 38 13.27 -15.45 19.72
C THR A 38 12.06 -16.20 20.27
N VAL A 39 11.37 -15.62 21.26
CA VAL A 39 10.15 -16.15 21.84
C VAL A 39 8.99 -15.20 21.54
N TYR A 40 7.84 -15.77 21.14
CA TYR A 40 6.60 -15.03 20.96
C TYR A 40 5.68 -15.30 22.14
N THR A 41 5.21 -14.24 22.79
CA THR A 41 4.36 -14.34 23.99
C THR A 41 3.30 -13.24 24.02
N ASP A 42 2.20 -13.52 24.69
CA ASP A 42 1.15 -12.56 25.02
C ASP A 42 1.42 -11.84 26.35
N LYS A 43 2.47 -12.30 27.09
CA LYS A 43 2.94 -11.70 28.34
C LYS A 43 4.07 -10.71 28.08
N ARG A 44 4.41 -9.92 29.09
CA ARG A 44 5.59 -9.04 29.01
C ARG A 44 6.86 -9.88 28.90
N CYS A 45 7.82 -9.40 28.13
CA CYS A 45 9.09 -10.11 27.93
C CYS A 45 9.82 -10.40 29.25
N GLU A 46 9.68 -9.52 30.24
CA GLU A 46 10.24 -9.67 31.59
C GLU A 46 9.67 -10.90 32.33
N ASP A 47 8.38 -11.17 32.15
CA ASP A 47 7.68 -12.29 32.82
C ASP A 47 8.11 -13.66 32.28
N VAL A 48 8.71 -13.70 31.09
CA VAL A 48 9.23 -14.92 30.46
C VAL A 48 10.76 -14.98 30.46
N GLY A 49 11.43 -14.11 31.24
CA GLY A 49 12.88 -14.08 31.36
C GLY A 49 13.59 -13.64 30.05
N ALA A 50 12.89 -12.91 29.21
CA ALA A 50 13.40 -12.38 27.95
C ALA A 50 13.41 -10.84 27.97
N MET A 51 14.20 -10.24 27.11
CA MET A 51 14.23 -8.79 26.94
C MET A 51 13.32 -8.38 25.78
N ASP A 52 12.68 -7.24 25.95
CA ASP A 52 11.92 -6.62 24.90
C ASP A 52 12.88 -6.29 23.76
N ARG A 53 12.63 -6.84 22.57
CA ARG A 53 13.42 -6.46 21.41
C ARG A 53 13.01 -5.04 21.09
N LEU A 54 13.85 -4.07 21.43
CA LEU A 54 13.73 -2.72 20.89
C LEU A 54 13.42 -2.86 19.41
N PRO A 55 12.29 -2.33 18.92
CA PRO A 55 12.03 -2.31 17.50
C PRO A 55 13.29 -1.73 16.88
N SER A 56 13.92 -2.49 15.97
CA SER A 56 15.01 -1.94 15.18
C SER A 56 14.52 -0.57 14.76
N THR A 57 15.30 0.47 15.00
CA THR A 57 14.98 1.87 14.67
C THR A 57 14.87 2.08 13.15
N THR A 58 14.22 1.16 12.49
CA THR A 58 13.57 1.38 11.23
C THR A 58 12.34 2.19 11.60
N SER A 59 12.60 3.50 11.76
CA SER A 59 11.61 4.52 12.08
C SER A 59 10.39 4.34 11.17
N THR A 60 9.39 3.65 11.66
CA THR A 60 8.03 3.68 11.15
C THR A 60 7.32 4.91 11.69
N ASN A 61 8.03 6.04 11.68
CA ASN A 61 7.42 7.32 11.95
C ASN A 61 6.98 7.89 10.61
N PRO A 62 5.69 7.85 10.24
CA PRO A 62 5.23 8.32 8.92
C PRO A 62 5.45 9.81 8.73
N THR A 63 5.84 10.55 9.78
CA THR A 63 6.02 12.01 9.77
C THR A 63 7.46 12.48 9.93
N GLY A 64 8.44 11.59 10.12
CA GLY A 64 9.80 12.02 10.45
C GLY A 64 10.94 11.25 9.79
N ALA A 65 10.67 10.20 9.03
CA ALA A 65 11.69 9.61 8.18
C ALA A 65 12.02 10.63 7.09
N LEU A 66 13.18 11.26 7.21
CA LEU A 66 13.80 11.95 6.10
C LEU A 66 13.63 11.04 4.88
N TYR A 67 12.79 11.45 3.95
CA TYR A 67 12.59 10.75 2.70
C TYR A 67 13.97 10.59 2.04
N ARG A 68 14.57 9.46 2.29
CA ARG A 68 15.71 9.03 1.49
C ARG A 68 15.09 8.60 0.17
N GLY A 69 14.95 9.54 -0.77
CA GLY A 69 14.56 9.29 -2.15
C GLY A 69 15.41 8.15 -2.67
N GLY A 70 14.97 6.95 -2.40
CA GLY A 70 15.75 5.75 -2.55
C GLY A 70 15.24 4.96 -3.73
N CYS A 71 16.16 4.38 -4.39
CA CYS A 71 16.00 3.33 -5.35
C CYS A 71 15.00 2.26 -4.86
N SER A 72 13.84 2.17 -5.46
CA SER A 72 12.86 1.10 -5.23
C SER A 72 13.38 -0.18 -5.87
N ARG A 73 13.91 -1.11 -5.08
CA ARG A 73 14.50 -2.35 -5.61
C ARG A 73 13.44 -3.36 -6.03
N THR A 74 12.27 -3.31 -5.42
CA THR A 74 11.13 -4.16 -5.77
C THR A 74 9.98 -3.31 -6.30
N LEU A 75 9.07 -3.95 -7.06
CA LEU A 75 7.85 -3.29 -7.50
C LEU A 75 6.97 -2.88 -6.32
N SER A 76 6.94 -3.71 -5.28
CA SER A 76 6.18 -3.41 -4.05
C SER A 76 6.70 -2.16 -3.35
N ASP A 77 8.02 -1.97 -3.29
CA ASP A 77 8.62 -0.75 -2.74
C ASP A 77 8.21 0.48 -3.55
N LEU A 78 8.22 0.37 -4.90
CA LEU A 78 7.79 1.45 -5.76
C LEU A 78 6.31 1.81 -5.54
N VAL A 79 5.43 0.79 -5.52
CA VAL A 79 4.00 0.99 -5.27
C VAL A 79 3.77 1.65 -3.92
N MET A 80 4.50 1.23 -2.87
CA MET A 80 4.40 1.84 -1.55
C MET A 80 4.85 3.31 -1.55
N GLN A 81 5.94 3.63 -2.26
CA GLN A 81 6.43 5.02 -2.37
C GLN A 81 5.44 5.90 -3.13
N VAL A 82 4.90 5.41 -4.26
CA VAL A 82 3.87 6.12 -5.04
C VAL A 82 2.61 6.33 -4.20
N SER A 83 2.10 5.29 -3.53
CA SER A 83 0.94 5.40 -2.64
C SER A 83 1.16 6.42 -1.53
N SER A 84 2.31 6.37 -0.87
CA SER A 84 2.67 7.30 0.20
C SER A 84 2.78 8.75 -0.29
N ALA A 85 3.31 8.97 -1.49
CA ALA A 85 3.40 10.31 -2.09
C ALA A 85 2.00 10.89 -2.38
N ILE A 86 1.10 10.08 -2.95
CA ILE A 86 -0.27 10.49 -3.26
C ILE A 86 -1.06 10.77 -1.97
N GLN A 87 -0.97 9.89 -0.97
CA GLN A 87 -1.66 10.07 0.31
C GLN A 87 -1.17 11.31 1.05
N ALA A 88 0.14 11.61 0.98
CA ALA A 88 0.73 12.82 1.56
C ALA A 88 0.49 14.08 0.70
N ARG A 89 -0.03 13.94 -0.52
CA ARG A 89 -0.13 15.03 -1.52
C ARG A 89 1.21 15.71 -1.78
N ASP A 90 2.28 14.92 -1.81
CA ASP A 90 3.65 15.40 -1.93
C ASP A 90 4.19 15.09 -3.33
N VAL A 91 4.18 16.11 -4.20
CA VAL A 91 4.68 16.00 -5.57
C VAL A 91 6.18 15.74 -5.60
N ASN A 92 6.96 16.29 -4.64
CA ASN A 92 8.40 16.10 -4.61
C ASN A 92 8.76 14.64 -4.30
N ARG A 93 7.99 14.02 -3.39
CA ARG A 93 8.13 12.60 -3.10
C ARG A 93 7.81 11.73 -4.33
N LEU A 94 6.75 12.07 -5.08
CA LEU A 94 6.42 11.36 -6.30
C LEU A 94 7.48 11.58 -7.40
N ALA A 95 7.99 12.81 -7.53
CA ALA A 95 9.08 13.16 -8.43
C ALA A 95 10.38 12.41 -8.10
N GLY A 96 10.60 12.07 -6.83
CA GLY A 96 11.76 11.30 -6.37
C GLY A 96 11.82 9.86 -6.86
N VAL A 97 10.70 9.30 -7.35
CA VAL A 97 10.64 7.96 -7.98
C VAL A 97 10.44 8.03 -9.50
N TYR A 98 10.48 9.22 -10.08
CA TYR A 98 10.37 9.44 -11.52
C TYR A 98 11.75 9.31 -12.21
N HIS A 99 11.78 8.75 -13.42
CA HIS A 99 12.99 8.58 -14.21
C HIS A 99 13.31 9.82 -15.03
N TRP A 100 14.16 10.69 -14.52
CA TRP A 100 14.46 11.99 -15.12
C TRP A 100 15.49 11.95 -16.26
N THR A 101 16.19 10.82 -16.46
CA THR A 101 17.26 10.73 -17.47
C THR A 101 16.73 11.01 -18.86
N GLY A 102 17.34 11.98 -19.54
CA GLY A 102 16.96 12.41 -20.88
C GLY A 102 15.80 13.42 -20.92
N THR A 103 15.35 13.92 -19.77
CA THR A 103 14.31 14.97 -19.71
C THR A 103 14.97 16.35 -19.76
N SER A 104 14.51 17.23 -20.66
CA SER A 104 14.93 18.64 -20.69
C SER A 104 14.26 19.43 -19.57
N ASP A 105 14.81 20.62 -19.23
CA ASP A 105 14.23 21.48 -18.17
C ASP A 105 12.76 21.82 -18.43
N ALA A 106 12.41 22.21 -19.66
CA ALA A 106 11.02 22.46 -20.03
C ALA A 106 10.15 21.20 -19.98
N GLY A 107 10.73 20.03 -20.26
CA GLY A 107 10.09 18.73 -20.08
C GLY A 107 9.85 18.42 -18.62
N ALA A 108 10.83 18.71 -17.76
CA ALA A 108 10.75 18.46 -16.33
C ALA A 108 9.62 19.27 -15.67
N LEU A 109 9.46 20.54 -16.03
CA LEU A 109 8.35 21.35 -15.53
C LEU A 109 6.98 20.75 -15.89
N ARG A 110 6.80 20.34 -17.18
CA ARG A 110 5.54 19.69 -17.59
C ARG A 110 5.28 18.37 -16.89
N VAL A 111 6.33 17.60 -16.62
CA VAL A 111 6.20 16.36 -15.83
C VAL A 111 5.77 16.69 -14.41
N LEU A 112 6.39 17.67 -13.74
CA LEU A 112 6.02 18.09 -12.40
C LEU A 112 4.57 18.55 -12.31
N ASP A 113 4.09 19.34 -13.28
CA ASP A 113 2.69 19.77 -13.34
C ASP A 113 1.73 18.56 -13.42
N ARG A 114 2.09 17.54 -14.23
CA ARG A 114 1.29 16.32 -14.34
C ARG A 114 1.33 15.48 -13.06
N LEU A 115 2.49 15.37 -12.42
CA LEU A 115 2.64 14.66 -11.15
C LEU A 115 1.85 15.37 -10.03
N ASP A 116 1.82 16.70 -10.04
CA ASP A 116 1.02 17.47 -9.07
C ASP A 116 -0.47 17.16 -9.22
N VAL A 117 -0.99 17.11 -10.44
CA VAL A 117 -2.38 16.69 -10.69
C VAL A 117 -2.66 15.29 -10.14
N VAL A 118 -1.71 14.37 -10.24
CA VAL A 118 -1.87 13.01 -9.71
C VAL A 118 -1.92 12.99 -8.19
N VAL A 119 -1.03 13.70 -7.50
CA VAL A 119 -1.01 13.69 -6.03
C VAL A 119 -2.19 14.41 -5.40
N GLN A 120 -2.86 15.32 -6.14
CA GLN A 120 -4.04 16.02 -5.66
C GLN A 120 -5.34 15.17 -5.71
N ARG A 121 -5.33 14.05 -6.43
CA ARG A 121 -6.50 13.16 -6.58
C ARG A 121 -6.52 12.08 -5.52
N PRO A 122 -7.69 11.73 -4.96
CA PRO A 122 -7.82 10.60 -4.04
C PRO A 122 -7.42 9.29 -4.71
N LEU A 123 -6.54 8.53 -4.05
CA LEU A 123 -6.10 7.22 -4.51
C LEU A 123 -7.14 6.16 -4.16
N VAL A 124 -7.49 5.32 -5.13
CA VAL A 124 -8.33 4.14 -4.94
C VAL A 124 -7.47 2.88 -4.95
N ASP A 125 -6.65 2.70 -6.00
CA ASP A 125 -5.81 1.50 -6.17
C ASP A 125 -4.61 1.77 -7.08
N ILE A 126 -3.61 0.88 -7.04
CA ILE A 126 -2.48 0.86 -7.97
C ILE A 126 -2.33 -0.54 -8.55
N VAL A 127 -2.60 -0.68 -9.84
CA VAL A 127 -2.64 -1.96 -10.54
C VAL A 127 -1.43 -2.09 -11.47
N PRO A 128 -0.62 -3.16 -11.35
CA PRO A 128 0.45 -3.42 -12.30
C PRO A 128 -0.10 -3.79 -13.67
N ILE A 129 0.38 -3.11 -14.72
CA ILE A 129 0.05 -3.43 -16.12
C ILE A 129 1.05 -4.47 -16.61
N ARG A 130 0.54 -5.58 -17.10
CA ARG A 130 1.32 -6.62 -17.76
C ARG A 130 1.01 -6.66 -19.25
N PRO A 131 1.98 -6.98 -20.11
CA PRO A 131 1.69 -7.23 -21.52
C PRO A 131 0.66 -8.35 -21.66
N ALA A 132 -0.17 -8.27 -22.69
CA ALA A 132 -0.99 -9.43 -23.04
C ALA A 132 -0.07 -10.61 -23.45
N PRO A 133 -0.40 -11.86 -23.10
CA PRO A 133 0.33 -12.99 -23.63
C PRO A 133 0.26 -12.97 -25.18
N ALA A 134 1.35 -13.36 -25.81
CA ALA A 134 1.34 -13.49 -27.27
C ALA A 134 0.28 -14.54 -27.66
N PRO A 135 -0.50 -14.28 -28.72
CA PRO A 135 -1.45 -15.28 -29.21
C PRO A 135 -0.71 -16.54 -29.62
N VAL A 136 -1.24 -17.69 -29.23
CA VAL A 136 -0.73 -18.96 -29.74
C VAL A 136 -1.28 -19.15 -31.14
N LEU A 137 -0.38 -19.32 -32.11
CA LEU A 137 -0.75 -19.58 -33.50
C LEU A 137 -0.58 -21.08 -33.77
N ASP A 138 -1.49 -21.65 -34.57
CA ASP A 138 -1.32 -22.99 -35.15
C ASP A 138 -0.29 -23.00 -36.28
N ALA A 139 -0.06 -24.18 -36.88
CA ALA A 139 0.88 -24.35 -37.96
C ALA A 139 0.49 -23.57 -39.25
N GLU A 140 -0.78 -23.20 -39.38
CA GLU A 140 -1.38 -22.43 -40.46
C GLU A 140 -1.39 -20.93 -40.17
N GLY A 141 -0.98 -20.51 -38.94
CA GLY A 141 -0.90 -19.10 -38.53
C GLY A 141 -2.23 -18.52 -38.01
N ALA A 142 -3.23 -19.37 -37.76
CA ALA A 142 -4.48 -18.95 -37.12
C ALA A 142 -4.31 -18.86 -35.60
N VAL A 143 -5.01 -17.91 -34.97
CA VAL A 143 -4.99 -17.77 -33.49
C VAL A 143 -5.76 -18.93 -32.89
N VAL A 144 -5.05 -19.76 -32.11
CA VAL A 144 -5.66 -20.85 -31.36
C VAL A 144 -6.17 -20.28 -30.05
N ASP A 145 -7.50 -20.30 -29.88
CA ASP A 145 -8.10 -20.02 -28.58
C ASP A 145 -7.85 -21.23 -27.65
N ALA A 146 -6.96 -21.06 -26.69
CA ALA A 146 -6.58 -22.12 -25.74
C ALA A 146 -7.75 -22.67 -24.91
N ASN A 147 -8.96 -22.10 -25.05
CA ASN A 147 -10.16 -22.48 -24.30
C ASN A 147 -11.21 -23.24 -25.12
N GLN A 148 -10.97 -23.51 -26.41
CA GLN A 148 -11.99 -24.19 -27.23
C GLN A 148 -12.36 -25.60 -26.74
N ASP A 149 -11.48 -26.26 -26.02
CA ASP A 149 -11.69 -27.65 -25.57
C ASP A 149 -12.26 -27.75 -24.15
N GLY A 150 -12.52 -26.62 -23.47
CA GLY A 150 -12.98 -26.61 -22.07
C GLY A 150 -11.94 -27.20 -21.08
N TYR A 151 -10.78 -27.56 -21.56
CA TYR A 151 -9.67 -28.05 -20.77
C TYR A 151 -8.77 -26.89 -20.37
N TYR A 152 -8.68 -26.59 -19.08
CA TYR A 152 -7.76 -25.57 -18.59
C TYR A 152 -6.33 -25.97 -18.93
N PRO A 153 -5.63 -25.26 -19.84
CA PRO A 153 -4.27 -25.63 -20.16
C PRO A 153 -3.43 -25.48 -18.90
N GLN A 154 -2.76 -26.53 -18.51
CA GLN A 154 -1.75 -26.56 -17.45
C GLN A 154 -0.47 -25.82 -17.88
N THR A 155 -0.55 -24.92 -18.84
CA THR A 155 0.56 -24.08 -19.20
C THR A 155 0.78 -23.08 -18.07
N THR A 156 1.83 -23.30 -17.31
CA THR A 156 2.44 -22.29 -16.45
C THR A 156 2.74 -21.08 -17.32
N THR A 157 1.75 -20.20 -17.45
CA THR A 157 1.93 -18.92 -18.15
C THR A 157 3.07 -18.22 -17.44
N GLN A 158 4.20 -18.12 -18.12
CA GLN A 158 5.37 -17.44 -17.60
C GLN A 158 4.92 -16.04 -17.15
N ARG A 159 5.00 -15.79 -15.85
CA ARG A 159 4.47 -14.58 -15.23
C ARG A 159 5.15 -13.38 -15.85
N GLN A 160 4.49 -12.73 -16.81
CA GLN A 160 5.08 -11.62 -17.55
C GLN A 160 5.40 -10.47 -16.60
N ARG A 161 6.56 -9.85 -16.81
CA ARG A 161 7.02 -8.72 -16.00
C ARG A 161 6.10 -7.52 -16.24
N PRO A 162 5.70 -6.79 -15.20
CA PRO A 162 4.94 -5.56 -15.36
C PRO A 162 5.72 -4.53 -16.18
N VAL A 163 5.02 -3.85 -17.08
CA VAL A 163 5.56 -2.78 -17.94
C VAL A 163 5.05 -1.40 -17.54
N GLY A 164 4.05 -1.34 -16.67
CA GLY A 164 3.46 -0.10 -16.21
C GLY A 164 2.71 -0.27 -14.89
N LEU A 165 2.29 0.87 -14.36
CA LEU A 165 1.37 0.99 -13.22
C LEU A 165 0.18 1.84 -13.65
N ARG A 166 -1.03 1.35 -13.44
CA ARG A 166 -2.25 2.14 -13.53
C ARG A 166 -2.63 2.59 -12.13
N VAL A 167 -2.61 3.88 -11.91
CA VAL A 167 -3.04 4.53 -10.67
C VAL A 167 -4.51 4.88 -10.84
N VAL A 168 -5.37 4.14 -10.14
CA VAL A 168 -6.81 4.33 -10.14
C VAL A 168 -7.15 5.37 -9.07
N GLN A 169 -7.77 6.44 -9.48
CA GLN A 169 -8.11 7.59 -8.64
C GLN A 169 -9.56 8.04 -8.89
N THR A 170 -10.01 8.99 -8.09
CA THR A 170 -11.24 9.74 -8.38
C THR A 170 -10.90 11.22 -8.57
N LEU A 171 -11.77 11.94 -9.26
CA LEU A 171 -11.66 13.39 -9.30
C LEU A 171 -11.89 13.97 -7.90
N LYS A 172 -11.25 15.10 -7.61
CA LYS A 172 -11.42 15.79 -6.34
C LYS A 172 -12.91 16.11 -6.12
N ASN A 173 -13.42 15.72 -4.94
CA ASN A 173 -14.82 15.92 -4.54
C ASN A 173 -15.87 15.23 -5.44
N SER A 174 -15.51 14.19 -6.14
CA SER A 174 -16.39 13.43 -7.03
C SER A 174 -16.06 11.95 -6.99
N ALA A 175 -17.04 11.08 -7.22
CA ALA A 175 -16.83 9.65 -7.41
C ALA A 175 -16.43 9.30 -8.87
N THR A 176 -16.26 10.30 -9.75
CA THR A 176 -15.86 10.07 -11.13
C THR A 176 -14.47 9.47 -11.21
N PRO A 177 -14.29 8.31 -11.85
CA PRO A 177 -12.97 7.69 -12.00
C PRO A 177 -12.01 8.58 -12.81
N ALA A 178 -10.74 8.55 -12.42
CA ALA A 178 -9.67 9.26 -13.11
C ALA A 178 -8.40 8.42 -13.02
N ASP A 179 -8.04 7.76 -14.12
CA ASP A 179 -6.87 6.89 -14.16
C ASP A 179 -5.65 7.62 -14.70
N THR A 180 -4.50 7.29 -14.13
CA THR A 180 -3.21 7.72 -14.66
C THR A 180 -2.34 6.49 -14.88
N THR A 181 -1.77 6.36 -16.07
CA THR A 181 -0.86 5.27 -16.40
C THR A 181 0.57 5.77 -16.40
N PHE A 182 1.40 5.12 -15.60
CA PHE A 182 2.84 5.28 -15.61
C PHE A 182 3.51 4.10 -16.32
N GLY A 183 4.47 4.37 -17.19
CA GLY A 183 5.40 3.34 -17.65
C GLY A 183 6.34 2.93 -16.51
N LEU A 184 6.86 1.69 -16.55
CA LEU A 184 7.89 1.20 -15.65
C LEU A 184 9.22 1.12 -16.37
N ARG A 185 10.25 1.72 -15.78
CA ARG A 185 11.62 1.60 -16.23
C ARG A 185 12.50 0.99 -15.14
N ARG A 186 13.40 0.09 -15.53
CA ARG A 186 14.42 -0.44 -14.64
C ARG A 186 15.77 0.13 -15.01
N ALA A 187 16.35 0.88 -14.09
CA ALA A 187 17.68 1.47 -14.25
C ALA A 187 18.42 1.41 -12.90
N TYR A 188 19.73 1.13 -12.93
CA TYR A 188 20.58 1.01 -11.73
C TYR A 188 20.02 0.03 -10.69
N ASN A 189 19.46 -1.08 -11.15
CA ASN A 189 18.79 -2.09 -10.35
C ASN A 189 17.57 -1.59 -9.55
N CYS A 190 16.99 -0.44 -9.92
CA CYS A 190 15.83 0.18 -9.32
C CYS A 190 14.68 0.25 -10.31
N PHE A 191 13.45 0.27 -9.76
CA PHE A 191 12.25 0.58 -10.53
C PHE A 191 11.96 2.09 -10.45
N TRP A 192 11.58 2.65 -11.59
CA TRP A 192 11.22 4.05 -11.77
C TRP A 192 9.94 4.16 -12.56
N ILE A 193 9.15 5.21 -12.31
CA ILE A 193 8.00 5.56 -13.14
C ILE A 193 8.40 6.52 -14.25
N THR A 194 7.68 6.46 -15.38
CA THR A 194 7.76 7.41 -16.51
C THR A 194 6.36 7.81 -16.94
N LEU A 195 6.23 8.99 -17.57
CA LEU A 195 4.98 9.49 -18.17
C LEU A 195 5.09 9.51 -19.69
#